data_4095834dac0e245f8cdd8545afdcfb35
#
_entry.id   4095834dac0e245f8cdd8545afdcfb35
#
_cell.length_a   1.000
_cell.length_b   1.000
_cell.length_c   1.000
_cell.angle_alpha   90.00
_cell.angle_beta   90.00
_cell.angle_gamma   90.00
#
_symmetry.space_group_name_H-M   'P 1'
#
loop_
_entity.id
_entity.type
_entity.pdbx_description
1 polymer ?
#
loop_
_entity_poly.entity_id
_entity_poly.type
_entity_poly.pdbx_seq_one_letter_code
_entity_poly.pdbx_strand_id
1 'polypeptide(L)'
;MLTLAFDTATSVATSAVIRDGEVLAERASRAVRVLADADELLAQARAEPRELNRLVVGTGPGSFTGMRIGLAAARALAYALELPLAGVSTLDALAAGAPGALPVVDAGRREVFTLADGSPTVLAPEELRVEPGTRCVGDGAIRYRETLAGLGAEVPPRESELHLPRARLHVELAREFGPPEAVEPFYLRLPDAERAR
;
A
#
# COMPACT_ATOMS: atom_id res chain seq x y z
N MET A 1 -19.75 10.97 -3.29
CA MET A 1 -18.47 11.10 -4.02
C MET A 1 -17.89 9.70 -4.21
N LEU A 2 -17.67 9.30 -5.48
CA LEU A 2 -17.14 7.98 -5.85
C LEU A 2 -15.63 8.04 -5.99
N THR A 3 -14.92 7.14 -5.31
CA THR A 3 -13.45 7.06 -5.27
C THR A 3 -13.01 5.66 -5.66
N LEU A 4 -12.06 5.55 -6.59
CA LEU A 4 -11.31 4.33 -6.85
C LEU A 4 -9.95 4.45 -6.16
N ALA A 5 -9.57 3.42 -5.42
CA ALA A 5 -8.27 3.37 -4.74
C ALA A 5 -7.58 2.03 -4.99
N PHE A 6 -6.25 2.04 -5.02
CA PHE A 6 -5.45 0.81 -5.04
C PHE A 6 -4.03 1.01 -4.52
N ASP A 7 -3.45 -0.08 -4.00
CA ASP A 7 -2.04 -0.17 -3.64
C ASP A 7 -1.44 -1.44 -4.26
N THR A 8 -0.26 -1.30 -4.84
CA THR A 8 0.47 -2.36 -5.53
C THR A 8 1.90 -2.51 -5.02
N ALA A 9 2.23 -1.87 -3.89
CA ALA A 9 3.58 -1.80 -3.35
C ALA A 9 4.02 -3.07 -2.62
N THR A 10 3.09 -3.94 -2.21
CA THR A 10 3.38 -5.20 -1.53
C THR A 10 3.20 -6.41 -2.45
N SER A 11 3.49 -7.61 -1.94
CA SER A 11 3.32 -8.87 -2.69
C SER A 11 1.86 -9.14 -3.11
N VAL A 12 0.91 -8.52 -2.42
CA VAL A 12 -0.52 -8.56 -2.72
C VAL A 12 -1.00 -7.14 -2.99
N ALA A 13 -1.54 -6.90 -4.17
CA ALA A 13 -2.19 -5.64 -4.51
C ALA A 13 -3.61 -5.61 -3.91
N THR A 14 -4.06 -4.43 -3.51
CA THR A 14 -5.43 -4.19 -3.05
C THR A 14 -6.07 -3.10 -3.88
N SER A 15 -7.37 -3.26 -4.17
CA SER A 15 -8.15 -2.26 -4.91
C SER A 15 -9.55 -2.14 -4.31
N ALA A 16 -10.13 -0.96 -4.30
CA ALA A 16 -11.47 -0.72 -3.77
C ALA A 16 -12.20 0.42 -4.50
N VAL A 17 -13.52 0.30 -4.60
CA VAL A 17 -14.44 1.35 -5.02
C VAL A 17 -15.28 1.77 -3.80
N ILE A 18 -15.21 3.04 -3.47
CA ILE A 18 -15.84 3.61 -2.26
C ILE A 18 -16.74 4.77 -2.66
N ARG A 19 -17.97 4.80 -2.13
CA ARG A 19 -18.92 5.91 -2.31
C ARG A 19 -19.26 6.51 -0.95
N ASP A 20 -18.94 7.78 -0.75
CA ASP A 20 -19.27 8.54 0.46
C ASP A 20 -18.87 7.84 1.77
N GLY A 21 -17.71 7.15 1.77
CA GLY A 21 -17.17 6.38 2.89
C GLY A 21 -17.64 4.93 2.96
N GLU A 22 -18.64 4.53 2.16
CA GLU A 22 -19.10 3.14 2.05
C GLU A 22 -18.27 2.37 1.02
N VAL A 23 -17.75 1.20 1.41
CA VAL A 23 -17.02 0.29 0.50
C VAL A 23 -18.03 -0.47 -0.34
N LEU A 24 -18.14 -0.14 -1.64
CA LEU A 24 -19.03 -0.81 -2.56
C LEU A 24 -18.45 -2.13 -3.08
N ALA A 25 -17.15 -2.16 -3.30
CA ALA A 25 -16.42 -3.36 -3.72
C ALA A 25 -14.95 -3.23 -3.31
N GLU A 26 -14.32 -4.33 -2.91
CA GLU A 26 -12.91 -4.40 -2.56
C GLU A 26 -12.32 -5.76 -2.92
N ARG A 27 -11.04 -5.77 -3.32
CA ARG A 27 -10.35 -6.99 -3.76
C ARG A 27 -8.88 -6.95 -3.40
N ALA A 28 -8.32 -8.15 -3.14
CA ALA A 28 -6.89 -8.42 -3.09
C ALA A 28 -6.49 -9.26 -4.30
N SER A 29 -5.39 -8.92 -4.97
CA SER A 29 -4.93 -9.57 -6.21
C SER A 29 -3.43 -9.39 -6.44
N ARG A 30 -3.00 -9.37 -7.70
CA ARG A 30 -1.63 -9.06 -8.13
C ARG A 30 -1.57 -7.69 -8.78
N ALA A 31 -0.43 -6.98 -8.63
CA ALA A 31 -0.22 -5.64 -9.19
C ALA A 31 -0.55 -5.55 -10.69
N VAL A 32 -0.21 -6.58 -11.48
CA VAL A 32 -0.46 -6.62 -12.94
C VAL A 32 -1.95 -6.63 -13.31
N ARG A 33 -2.83 -6.91 -12.35
CA ARG A 33 -4.28 -6.93 -12.57
C ARG A 33 -4.97 -5.61 -12.23
N VAL A 34 -4.27 -4.62 -11.72
CA VAL A 34 -4.86 -3.40 -11.12
C VAL A 34 -5.92 -2.74 -12.01
N LEU A 35 -5.69 -2.64 -13.32
CA LEU A 35 -6.68 -2.06 -14.25
C LEU A 35 -7.89 -2.98 -14.49
N ALA A 36 -7.66 -4.30 -14.63
CA ALA A 36 -8.75 -5.25 -14.75
C ALA A 36 -9.59 -5.31 -13.46
N ASP A 37 -8.92 -5.25 -12.30
CA ASP A 37 -9.62 -5.21 -11.01
C ASP A 37 -10.42 -3.92 -10.85
N ALA A 38 -9.91 -2.79 -11.30
CA ALA A 38 -10.65 -1.53 -11.29
C ALA A 38 -11.95 -1.61 -12.11
N ASP A 39 -11.86 -2.16 -13.32
CA ASP A 39 -13.04 -2.36 -14.20
C ASP A 39 -14.08 -3.32 -13.56
N GLU A 40 -13.61 -4.48 -13.08
CA GLU A 40 -14.46 -5.46 -12.41
C GLU A 40 -15.11 -4.92 -11.13
N LEU A 41 -14.38 -4.12 -10.32
CA LEU A 41 -14.90 -3.51 -9.09
C LEU A 41 -15.93 -2.41 -9.40
N LEU A 42 -15.71 -1.60 -10.44
CA LEU A 42 -16.68 -0.62 -10.89
C LEU A 42 -17.98 -1.32 -11.35
N ALA A 43 -17.87 -2.40 -12.12
CA ALA A 43 -19.04 -3.19 -12.54
C ALA A 43 -19.79 -3.78 -11.33
N GLN A 44 -19.08 -4.32 -10.31
CA GLN A 44 -19.68 -4.79 -9.06
C GLN A 44 -20.38 -3.67 -8.30
N ALA A 45 -19.79 -2.48 -8.28
CA ALA A 45 -20.36 -1.29 -7.66
C ALA A 45 -21.52 -0.67 -8.48
N ARG A 46 -21.85 -1.23 -9.65
CA ARG A 46 -22.79 -0.69 -10.61
C ARG A 46 -22.51 0.77 -10.95
N ALA A 47 -21.24 1.07 -11.17
CA ALA A 47 -20.74 2.40 -11.48
C ALA A 47 -19.91 2.38 -12.78
N GLU A 48 -19.91 3.49 -13.48
CA GLU A 48 -19.10 3.68 -14.69
C GLU A 48 -17.85 4.51 -14.37
N PRO A 49 -16.73 4.34 -15.13
CA PRO A 49 -15.51 5.14 -14.91
C PRO A 49 -15.76 6.65 -14.89
N ARG A 50 -16.69 7.16 -15.71
CA ARG A 50 -17.06 8.59 -15.76
C ARG A 50 -17.76 9.12 -14.50
N GLU A 51 -18.24 8.24 -13.62
CA GLU A 51 -18.86 8.64 -12.34
C GLU A 51 -17.81 8.83 -11.25
N LEU A 52 -16.56 8.41 -11.47
CA LEU A 52 -15.47 8.64 -10.54
C LEU A 52 -15.25 10.14 -10.34
N ASN A 53 -14.96 10.52 -9.11
CA ASN A 53 -14.71 11.91 -8.74
C ASN A 53 -13.24 12.14 -8.37
N ARG A 54 -12.53 11.09 -7.97
CA ARG A 54 -11.12 11.15 -7.55
C ARG A 54 -10.50 9.76 -7.49
N LEU A 55 -9.15 9.73 -7.48
CA LEU A 55 -8.36 8.50 -7.34
C LEU A 55 -7.44 8.60 -6.14
N VAL A 56 -7.13 7.44 -5.54
CA VAL A 56 -6.13 7.31 -4.48
C VAL A 56 -5.19 6.16 -4.79
N VAL A 57 -3.88 6.36 -4.62
CA VAL A 57 -2.88 5.33 -4.90
C VAL A 57 -1.88 5.18 -3.76
N GLY A 58 -1.51 3.93 -3.45
CA GLY A 58 -0.39 3.63 -2.58
C GLY A 58 0.92 4.07 -3.22
N THR A 59 1.69 4.90 -2.52
CA THR A 59 3.00 5.41 -2.99
C THR A 59 4.18 4.57 -2.52
N GLY A 60 3.94 3.54 -1.73
CA GLY A 60 4.98 2.76 -1.07
C GLY A 60 5.26 3.25 0.36
N PRO A 61 6.39 2.87 0.96
CA PRO A 61 7.47 2.10 0.35
C PRO A 61 7.11 0.63 0.13
N GLY A 62 7.84 -0.01 -0.80
CA GLY A 62 7.63 -1.43 -1.12
C GLY A 62 8.33 -1.86 -2.40
N SER A 63 7.75 -2.82 -3.10
CA SER A 63 8.24 -3.33 -4.39
C SER A 63 8.37 -2.23 -5.42
N PHE A 64 9.58 -1.98 -5.91
CA PHE A 64 9.88 -0.99 -6.92
C PHE A 64 9.03 -1.15 -8.21
N THR A 65 8.88 -2.37 -8.68
CA THR A 65 8.04 -2.68 -9.85
C THR A 65 6.56 -2.49 -9.54
N GLY A 66 6.13 -2.97 -8.38
CA GLY A 66 4.74 -2.83 -7.94
C GLY A 66 4.31 -1.37 -7.84
N MET A 67 5.06 -0.54 -7.11
CA MET A 67 4.79 0.89 -6.98
C MET A 67 4.66 1.59 -8.34
N ARG A 68 5.56 1.29 -9.29
CA ARG A 68 5.53 1.88 -10.62
C ARG A 68 4.30 1.46 -11.43
N ILE A 69 3.89 0.19 -11.33
CA ILE A 69 2.67 -0.29 -12.00
C ILE A 69 1.45 0.49 -11.46
N GLY A 70 1.29 0.56 -10.14
CA GLY A 70 0.17 1.28 -9.53
C GLY A 70 0.17 2.76 -9.87
N LEU A 71 1.30 3.43 -9.69
CA LEU A 71 1.38 4.86 -9.95
C LEU A 71 1.16 5.21 -11.44
N ALA A 72 1.70 4.40 -12.36
CA ALA A 72 1.46 4.59 -13.79
C ALA A 72 -0.02 4.40 -14.15
N ALA A 73 -0.66 3.35 -13.60
CA ALA A 73 -2.09 3.11 -13.79
C ALA A 73 -2.95 4.26 -13.22
N ALA A 74 -2.64 4.71 -11.98
CA ALA A 74 -3.36 5.81 -11.35
C ALA A 74 -3.25 7.12 -12.14
N ARG A 75 -2.02 7.48 -12.55
CA ARG A 75 -1.78 8.67 -13.37
C ARG A 75 -2.50 8.59 -14.71
N ALA A 76 -2.42 7.44 -15.41
CA ALA A 76 -3.09 7.25 -16.70
C ALA A 76 -4.61 7.39 -16.58
N LEU A 77 -5.23 6.77 -15.56
CA LEU A 77 -6.67 6.91 -15.30
C LEU A 77 -7.05 8.34 -14.92
N ALA A 78 -6.26 8.99 -14.06
CA ALA A 78 -6.50 10.36 -13.64
C ALA A 78 -6.44 11.35 -14.81
N TYR A 79 -5.46 11.19 -15.70
CA TYR A 79 -5.38 11.99 -16.93
C TYR A 79 -6.55 11.72 -17.87
N ALA A 80 -6.88 10.44 -18.12
CA ALA A 80 -7.94 10.08 -19.06
C ALA A 80 -9.33 10.53 -18.61
N LEU A 81 -9.55 10.62 -17.30
CA LEU A 81 -10.83 10.96 -16.70
C LEU A 81 -10.85 12.38 -16.10
N GLU A 82 -9.77 13.14 -16.23
CA GLU A 82 -9.59 14.49 -15.69
C GLU A 82 -9.87 14.57 -14.16
N LEU A 83 -9.36 13.56 -13.41
CA LEU A 83 -9.60 13.40 -11.98
C LEU A 83 -8.39 13.83 -11.14
N PRO A 84 -8.63 14.40 -9.96
CA PRO A 84 -7.57 14.61 -8.98
C PRO A 84 -7.11 13.27 -8.39
N LEU A 85 -5.79 13.18 -8.11
CA LEU A 85 -5.12 12.04 -7.54
C LEU A 85 -4.52 12.38 -6.18
N ALA A 86 -4.60 11.45 -5.22
CA ALA A 86 -3.86 11.52 -3.96
C ALA A 86 -2.96 10.30 -3.79
N GLY A 87 -1.78 10.52 -3.22
CA GLY A 87 -0.86 9.47 -2.81
C GLY A 87 -0.94 9.21 -1.31
N VAL A 88 -0.83 7.95 -0.90
CA VAL A 88 -0.84 7.55 0.52
C VAL A 88 0.24 6.51 0.77
N SER A 89 0.94 6.62 1.91
CA SER A 89 1.96 5.67 2.32
C SER A 89 1.37 4.27 2.57
N THR A 90 2.02 3.26 2.01
CA THR A 90 1.68 1.85 2.26
C THR A 90 1.88 1.45 3.73
N LEU A 91 2.90 2.00 4.39
CA LEU A 91 3.14 1.77 5.82
C LEU A 91 2.02 2.36 6.68
N ASP A 92 1.56 3.57 6.34
CA ASP A 92 0.48 4.22 7.09
C ASP A 92 -0.85 3.47 6.92
N ALA A 93 -1.12 2.96 5.72
CA ALA A 93 -2.31 2.15 5.46
C ALA A 93 -2.28 0.82 6.24
N LEU A 94 -1.12 0.15 6.33
CA LEU A 94 -0.94 -1.03 7.17
C LEU A 94 -1.13 -0.70 8.66
N ALA A 95 -0.54 0.38 9.16
CA ALA A 95 -0.68 0.83 10.54
C ALA A 95 -2.14 1.17 10.88
N ALA A 96 -2.86 1.84 9.97
CA ALA A 96 -4.28 2.14 10.14
C ALA A 96 -5.15 0.88 10.18
N GLY A 97 -4.79 -0.17 9.40
CA GLY A 97 -5.49 -1.45 9.37
C GLY A 97 -5.26 -2.32 10.59
N ALA A 98 -4.21 -2.06 11.36
CA ALA A 98 -3.83 -2.81 12.55
C ALA A 98 -3.33 -1.85 13.64
N PRO A 99 -4.22 -1.11 14.33
CA PRO A 99 -3.83 -0.14 15.34
C PRO A 99 -2.95 -0.77 16.43
N GLY A 100 -1.83 -0.11 16.74
CA GLY A 100 -0.83 -0.60 17.69
C GLY A 100 0.12 -1.68 17.17
N ALA A 101 -0.04 -2.11 15.91
CA ALA A 101 0.92 -3.00 15.26
C ALA A 101 2.03 -2.23 14.55
N LEU A 102 3.19 -2.85 14.42
CA LEU A 102 4.31 -2.35 13.64
C LEU A 102 4.17 -2.82 12.18
N PRO A 103 4.03 -1.93 11.19
CA PRO A 103 4.02 -2.31 9.78
C PRO A 103 5.43 -2.71 9.35
N VAL A 104 5.55 -3.84 8.67
CA VAL A 104 6.81 -4.41 8.16
C VAL A 104 6.59 -4.86 6.72
N VAL A 105 7.13 -4.11 5.77
CA VAL A 105 7.04 -4.38 4.33
C VAL A 105 8.38 -4.90 3.83
N ASP A 106 8.36 -5.90 2.96
CA ASP A 106 9.59 -6.48 2.39
C ASP A 106 10.30 -5.47 1.46
N ALA A 107 11.51 -5.10 1.82
CA ALA A 107 12.35 -4.23 1.01
C ALA A 107 13.28 -5.00 0.04
N GLY A 108 13.20 -6.34 0.04
CA GLY A 108 14.18 -7.19 -0.64
C GLY A 108 15.54 -7.17 0.05
N ARG A 109 16.51 -7.95 -0.46
CA ARG A 109 17.92 -7.97 0.02
C ARG A 109 18.10 -8.19 1.51
N ARG A 110 17.20 -8.89 2.17
CA ARG A 110 17.15 -9.09 3.62
C ARG A 110 16.96 -7.79 4.40
N GLU A 111 16.23 -6.84 3.86
CA GLU A 111 15.82 -5.60 4.51
C GLU A 111 14.29 -5.50 4.56
N VAL A 112 13.80 -4.67 5.46
CA VAL A 112 12.38 -4.34 5.59
C VAL A 112 12.20 -2.84 5.68
N PHE A 113 11.08 -2.34 5.16
CA PHE A 113 10.57 -1.02 5.44
C PHE A 113 9.63 -1.08 6.65
N THR A 114 9.78 -0.14 7.56
CA THR A 114 8.97 -0.06 8.79
C THR A 114 8.82 1.38 9.26
N LEU A 115 8.11 1.58 10.36
CA LEU A 115 8.05 2.85 11.08
C LEU A 115 8.89 2.74 12.37
N ALA A 116 10.07 3.35 12.38
CA ALA A 116 10.87 3.50 13.58
C ALA A 116 10.56 4.86 14.22
N ASP A 117 10.06 4.87 15.45
CA ASP A 117 9.62 6.09 16.16
C ASP A 117 8.66 6.94 15.30
N GLY A 118 7.75 6.27 14.58
CA GLY A 118 6.80 6.90 13.68
C GLY A 118 7.36 7.38 12.34
N SER A 119 8.67 7.20 12.09
CA SER A 119 9.32 7.62 10.85
C SER A 119 9.62 6.42 9.94
N PRO A 120 9.34 6.52 8.62
CA PRO A 120 9.66 5.48 7.66
C PRO A 120 11.16 5.21 7.62
N THR A 121 11.55 3.95 7.79
CA THR A 121 12.94 3.51 7.90
C THR A 121 13.14 2.20 7.14
N VAL A 122 14.37 1.96 6.64
CA VAL A 122 14.80 0.69 6.07
C VAL A 122 15.96 0.13 6.91
N LEU A 123 15.84 -1.16 7.30
CA LEU A 123 16.85 -1.83 8.12
C LEU A 123 16.77 -3.36 7.96
N ALA A 124 17.74 -4.09 8.51
CA ALA A 124 17.67 -5.54 8.55
C ALA A 124 16.60 -6.00 9.57
N PRO A 125 15.86 -7.10 9.30
CA PRO A 125 14.83 -7.58 10.23
C PRO A 125 15.33 -7.82 11.66
N GLU A 126 16.60 -8.22 11.79
CA GLU A 126 17.28 -8.47 13.07
C GLU A 126 17.54 -7.20 13.90
N GLU A 127 17.53 -6.04 13.23
CA GLU A 127 17.78 -4.71 13.85
C GLU A 127 16.49 -4.06 14.34
N LEU A 128 15.32 -4.66 14.04
CA LEU A 128 14.03 -4.17 14.50
C LEU A 128 13.97 -4.16 16.03
N ARG A 129 13.67 -3.00 16.59
CA ARG A 129 13.39 -2.85 18.00
C ARG A 129 11.92 -3.04 18.24
N VAL A 130 11.55 -4.17 18.83
CA VAL A 130 10.16 -4.50 19.19
C VAL A 130 10.06 -4.81 20.68
N GLU A 131 9.05 -4.32 21.32
CA GLU A 131 8.71 -4.77 22.67
C GLU A 131 8.10 -6.17 22.60
N PRO A 132 8.32 -7.03 23.63
CA PRO A 132 7.68 -8.33 23.67
C PRO A 132 6.17 -8.25 23.50
N GLY A 133 5.61 -9.05 22.59
CA GLY A 133 4.19 -9.05 22.25
C GLY A 133 3.79 -7.99 21.21
N THR A 134 4.69 -7.16 20.72
CA THR A 134 4.38 -6.23 19.60
C THR A 134 3.92 -7.02 18.40
N ARG A 135 2.74 -6.69 17.89
CA ARG A 135 2.24 -7.29 16.65
C ARG A 135 2.91 -6.68 15.45
N CYS A 136 3.48 -7.53 14.56
CA CYS A 136 4.07 -7.12 13.29
C CYS A 136 3.18 -7.56 12.12
N VAL A 137 2.88 -6.64 11.19
CA VAL A 137 1.96 -6.87 10.06
C VAL A 137 2.60 -6.44 8.73
N GLY A 138 2.14 -7.02 7.62
CA GLY A 138 2.67 -6.77 6.28
C GLY A 138 3.37 -8.00 5.71
N ASP A 139 3.76 -7.93 4.44
CA ASP A 139 4.40 -9.05 3.73
C ASP A 139 5.84 -9.29 4.20
N GLY A 140 6.54 -8.27 4.67
CA GLY A 140 7.83 -8.41 5.35
C GLY A 140 7.70 -9.15 6.68
N ALA A 141 6.64 -8.89 7.45
CA ALA A 141 6.37 -9.63 8.68
C ALA A 141 6.12 -11.13 8.41
N ILE A 142 5.39 -11.45 7.33
CA ILE A 142 5.18 -12.85 6.91
C ILE A 142 6.52 -13.50 6.53
N ARG A 143 7.32 -12.79 5.73
CA ARG A 143 8.60 -13.29 5.20
C ARG A 143 9.63 -13.58 6.29
N TYR A 144 9.72 -12.69 7.28
CA TYR A 144 10.73 -12.75 8.35
C TYR A 144 10.12 -13.17 9.70
N ARG A 145 9.03 -13.93 9.66
CA ARG A 145 8.28 -14.39 10.84
C ARG A 145 9.16 -14.97 11.95
N GLU A 146 10.08 -15.88 11.58
CA GLU A 146 10.94 -16.56 12.56
C GLU A 146 11.90 -15.58 13.23
N THR A 147 12.50 -14.67 12.46
CA THR A 147 13.37 -13.60 12.98
C THR A 147 12.61 -12.70 13.95
N LEU A 148 11.42 -12.23 13.54
CA LEU A 148 10.58 -11.35 14.36
C LEU A 148 10.08 -12.04 15.64
N ALA A 149 9.70 -13.31 15.55
CA ALA A 149 9.34 -14.10 16.72
C ALA A 149 10.53 -14.27 17.69
N GLY A 150 11.74 -14.44 17.16
CA GLY A 150 12.97 -14.47 17.95
C GLY A 150 13.26 -13.16 18.70
N LEU A 151 12.77 -12.03 18.20
CA LEU A 151 12.82 -10.72 18.85
C LEU A 151 11.67 -10.49 19.86
N GLY A 152 10.75 -11.46 19.99
CA GLY A 152 9.59 -11.37 20.88
C GLY A 152 8.34 -10.74 20.24
N ALA A 153 8.34 -10.52 18.93
CA ALA A 153 7.15 -10.01 18.21
C ALA A 153 6.11 -11.12 17.96
N GLU A 154 4.86 -10.71 17.84
CA GLU A 154 3.75 -11.55 17.38
C GLU A 154 3.45 -11.27 15.90
N VAL A 155 3.46 -12.32 15.07
CA VAL A 155 3.08 -12.19 13.67
C VAL A 155 1.79 -12.96 13.43
N PRO A 156 0.69 -12.31 13.03
CA PRO A 156 -0.58 -12.96 12.74
C PRO A 156 -0.45 -14.08 11.70
N PRO A 157 -1.37 -15.05 11.61
CA PRO A 157 -1.37 -16.06 10.56
C PRO A 157 -1.21 -15.44 9.17
N ARG A 158 -0.55 -16.15 8.24
CA ARG A 158 -0.25 -15.63 6.89
C ARG A 158 -1.47 -15.13 6.13
N GLU A 159 -2.61 -15.77 6.37
CA GLU A 159 -3.90 -15.50 5.73
C GLU A 159 -4.64 -14.33 6.37
N SER A 160 -4.08 -13.73 7.42
CA SER A 160 -4.72 -12.61 8.10
C SER A 160 -4.77 -11.37 7.21
N GLU A 161 -5.93 -10.78 7.13
CA GLU A 161 -6.14 -9.52 6.39
C GLU A 161 -5.37 -8.33 6.97
N LEU A 162 -4.87 -8.45 8.21
CA LEU A 162 -4.02 -7.44 8.84
C LEU A 162 -2.69 -7.23 8.09
N HIS A 163 -2.28 -8.20 7.26
CA HIS A 163 -1.08 -8.07 6.43
C HIS A 163 -1.30 -7.27 5.14
N LEU A 164 -2.54 -6.87 4.84
CA LEU A 164 -2.87 -6.17 3.59
C LEU A 164 -2.96 -4.66 3.80
N PRO A 165 -2.27 -3.85 2.98
CA PRO A 165 -2.49 -2.40 2.92
C PRO A 165 -3.81 -2.16 2.17
N ARG A 166 -4.95 -2.27 2.89
CA ARG A 166 -6.31 -2.23 2.32
C ARG A 166 -6.56 -0.91 1.60
N ALA A 167 -6.99 -0.97 0.34
CA ALA A 167 -7.21 0.21 -0.49
C ALA A 167 -8.24 1.19 0.13
N ARG A 168 -9.24 0.69 0.86
CA ARG A 168 -10.18 1.53 1.60
C ARG A 168 -9.51 2.44 2.63
N LEU A 169 -8.45 1.94 3.30
CA LEU A 169 -7.71 2.72 4.29
C LEU A 169 -6.90 3.85 3.65
N HIS A 170 -6.41 3.65 2.43
CA HIS A 170 -5.80 4.73 1.67
C HIS A 170 -6.80 5.88 1.44
N VAL A 171 -8.07 5.57 1.15
CA VAL A 171 -9.12 6.61 1.00
C VAL A 171 -9.37 7.35 2.30
N GLU A 172 -9.38 6.64 3.44
CA GLU A 172 -9.54 7.25 4.76
C GLU A 172 -8.36 8.16 5.15
N LEU A 173 -7.14 7.81 4.71
CA LEU A 173 -5.91 8.54 5.00
C LEU A 173 -5.62 9.68 4.01
N ALA A 174 -6.17 9.62 2.79
CA ALA A 174 -5.92 10.62 1.75
C ALA A 174 -6.37 12.03 2.19
N ARG A 175 -5.48 13.01 2.04
CA ARG A 175 -5.75 14.42 2.41
C ARG A 175 -5.57 15.37 1.24
N GLU A 176 -4.46 15.26 0.54
CA GLU A 176 -4.05 16.19 -0.51
C GLU A 176 -4.37 15.58 -1.87
N PHE A 177 -5.38 16.13 -2.53
CA PHE A 177 -5.74 15.78 -3.90
C PHE A 177 -5.24 16.86 -4.84
N GLY A 178 -4.53 16.47 -5.87
CA GLY A 178 -3.93 17.39 -6.82
C GLY A 178 -3.80 16.80 -8.22
N PRO A 179 -3.05 17.47 -9.11
CA PRO A 179 -2.78 16.96 -10.45
C PRO A 179 -1.98 15.65 -10.37
N PRO A 180 -2.22 14.70 -11.30
CA PRO A 180 -1.63 13.36 -11.23
C PRO A 180 -0.10 13.34 -11.20
N GLU A 181 0.57 14.31 -11.84
CA GLU A 181 2.01 14.44 -11.86
C GLU A 181 2.63 14.79 -10.50
N ALA A 182 1.87 15.40 -9.60
CA ALA A 182 2.35 15.77 -8.27
C ALA A 182 2.49 14.57 -7.32
N VAL A 183 1.84 13.44 -7.62
CA VAL A 183 1.94 12.23 -6.78
C VAL A 183 3.16 11.43 -7.19
N GLU A 184 4.17 11.37 -6.33
CA GLU A 184 5.43 10.68 -6.57
C GLU A 184 5.55 9.38 -5.76
N PRO A 185 6.33 8.39 -6.27
CA PRO A 185 6.63 7.19 -5.49
C PRO A 185 7.53 7.53 -4.30
N PHE A 186 7.24 6.94 -3.16
CA PHE A 186 8.02 7.14 -1.96
C PHE A 186 9.21 6.16 -1.89
N TYR A 187 10.35 6.57 -2.44
CA TYR A 187 11.58 5.80 -2.42
C TYR A 187 12.38 6.05 -1.15
N LEU A 188 12.29 5.15 -0.17
CA LEU A 188 13.18 5.15 1.01
C LEU A 188 14.59 4.67 0.69
N ARG A 189 14.77 3.96 -0.43
CA ARG A 189 16.05 3.50 -0.94
C ARG A 189 16.19 3.85 -2.40
N LEU A 190 17.33 4.46 -2.76
CA LEU A 190 17.64 4.75 -4.17
C LEU A 190 17.76 3.44 -4.98
N PRO A 191 17.29 3.44 -6.23
CA PRO A 191 17.50 2.32 -7.15
C PRO A 191 19.00 1.99 -7.29
N ASP A 192 19.33 0.72 -7.52
CA ASP A 192 20.72 0.26 -7.64
C ASP A 192 21.53 0.96 -8.74
N ALA A 193 20.87 1.35 -9.81
CA ALA A 193 21.48 2.07 -10.92
C ALA A 193 22.05 3.47 -10.53
N GLU A 194 21.58 4.04 -9.43
CA GLU A 194 22.02 5.34 -8.93
C GLU A 194 23.10 5.24 -7.83
N ARG A 195 23.27 4.05 -7.22
CA ARG A 195 24.32 3.78 -6.22
C ARG A 195 25.70 3.45 -6.82
N ALA A 196 25.75 3.17 -8.12
CA ALA A 196 26.98 2.76 -8.83
C ALA A 196 27.72 3.95 -9.49
N ARG A 197 27.43 5.18 -9.10
CA ARG A 197 28.14 6.40 -9.57
C ARG A 197 28.94 7.04 -8.45
#